data_0b86c8329127d39c468d8ca0d4051993
#
_entry.id   0b86c8329127d39c468d8ca0d4051993
#
_cell.length_a   1.000
_cell.length_b   1.000
_cell.length_c   1.000
_cell.angle_alpha   90.00
_cell.angle_beta   90.00
_cell.angle_gamma   90.00
#
_symmetry.space_group_name_H-M   'P 1'
#
loop_
_entity.id
_entity.type
_entity.pdbx_description
1 polymer ?
#
loop_
_entity_poly.entity_id
_entity_poly.type
_entity_poly.pdbx_seq_one_letter_code
_entity_poly.pdbx_strand_id
1 'polypeptide(L)'
;QGVSSAASDVYKRQPSILAGVFAYALVVMTTGTYSAPAGGVALAVLMLPIVVLTAEESMKMVPKIMKDAAYGMGCTRAQVIWKIVLPTGLPAILTGVMLAVARAAGETAPLLFTALFSNYWIYHDGDLAVMNPTASLAVLIYNFSGMPFDNQLELAWAASLVLVMIVLVINILSRVFGKPKY
;
A
#
# COMPACT_ATOMS: atom_id res chain seq x y z
N GLN A 1 -18.82 23.28 11.97
CA GLN A 1 -18.20 22.56 10.82
C GLN A 1 -16.72 22.19 11.04
N GLY A 2 -15.99 22.83 11.95
CA GLY A 2 -14.57 22.56 12.20
C GLY A 2 -14.27 21.32 13.06
N VAL A 3 -15.16 20.91 13.93
CA VAL A 3 -14.94 19.81 14.89
C VAL A 3 -15.07 18.43 14.22
N SER A 4 -15.92 18.32 13.19
CA SER A 4 -16.11 17.04 12.46
C SER A 4 -14.91 16.70 11.56
N SER A 5 -14.20 17.71 11.01
CA SER A 5 -13.02 17.50 10.18
C SER A 5 -11.81 17.06 11.02
N ALA A 6 -11.58 17.69 12.17
CA ALA A 6 -10.50 17.32 13.06
C ALA A 6 -10.68 15.91 13.65
N ALA A 7 -11.89 15.55 14.05
CA ALA A 7 -12.21 14.20 14.54
C ALA A 7 -12.02 13.13 13.44
N SER A 8 -12.41 13.44 12.18
CA SER A 8 -12.21 12.53 11.05
C SER A 8 -10.72 12.36 10.70
N ASP A 9 -9.91 13.39 10.89
CA ASP A 9 -8.47 13.33 10.62
C ASP A 9 -7.70 12.56 11.70
N VAL A 10 -8.12 12.66 12.96
CA VAL A 10 -7.59 11.83 14.06
C VAL A 10 -7.96 10.36 13.84
N TYR A 11 -9.18 10.09 13.39
CA TYR A 11 -9.65 8.73 13.10
C TYR A 11 -8.91 8.09 11.92
N LYS A 12 -8.45 8.88 10.95
CA LYS A 12 -7.67 8.42 9.80
C LYS A 12 -6.21 8.07 10.14
N ARG A 13 -5.67 8.57 11.26
CA ARG A 13 -4.27 8.34 11.67
C ARG A 13 -4.09 7.11 12.58
N GLN A 14 -5.14 6.60 13.20
CA GLN A 14 -5.08 5.42 14.08
C GLN A 14 -5.17 4.03 13.39
N PRO A 15 -5.59 3.88 12.13
CA PRO A 15 -5.84 2.55 11.58
C PRO A 15 -4.58 1.71 11.33
N SER A 16 -3.39 2.32 11.22
CA SER A 16 -2.18 1.55 10.87
C SER A 16 -1.71 0.60 11.98
N ILE A 17 -1.72 1.05 13.23
CA ILE A 17 -1.38 0.20 14.39
C ILE A 17 -2.44 -0.88 14.58
N LEU A 18 -3.73 -0.51 14.48
CA LEU A 18 -4.84 -1.46 14.61
C LEU A 18 -4.81 -2.54 13.53
N ALA A 19 -4.50 -2.18 12.29
CA ALA A 19 -4.32 -3.14 11.21
C ALA A 19 -3.14 -4.08 11.46
N GLY A 20 -2.04 -3.57 12.03
CA GLY A 20 -0.91 -4.38 12.46
C GLY A 20 -1.27 -5.38 13.54
N VAL A 21 -1.96 -4.94 14.59
CA VAL A 21 -2.44 -5.81 15.69
C VAL A 21 -3.45 -6.84 15.18
N PHE A 22 -4.37 -6.43 14.30
CA PHE A 22 -5.34 -7.35 13.69
C PHE A 22 -4.66 -8.42 12.84
N ALA A 23 -3.71 -8.04 12.00
CA ALA A 23 -2.93 -8.99 11.20
C ALA A 23 -2.03 -9.89 12.07
N TYR A 24 -1.49 -9.37 13.18
CA TYR A 24 -0.80 -10.17 14.18
C TYR A 24 -1.71 -11.25 14.74
N ALA A 25 -2.92 -10.88 15.19
CA ALA A 25 -3.89 -11.83 15.75
C ALA A 25 -4.33 -12.90 14.73
N LEU A 26 -4.54 -12.50 13.46
CA LEU A 26 -4.99 -13.42 12.42
C LEU A 26 -3.89 -14.33 11.87
N VAL A 27 -2.69 -13.80 11.67
CA VAL A 27 -1.64 -14.52 10.94
C VAL A 27 -0.56 -15.01 11.90
N VAL A 28 0.03 -14.12 12.71
CA VAL A 28 1.16 -14.49 13.56
C VAL A 28 0.72 -15.44 14.67
N MET A 29 -0.45 -15.22 15.29
CA MET A 29 -0.95 -16.15 16.34
C MET A 29 -1.36 -17.51 15.79
N THR A 30 -1.75 -17.60 14.51
CA THR A 30 -2.14 -18.88 13.88
C THR A 30 -0.93 -19.63 13.32
N THR A 31 0.07 -18.93 12.78
CA THR A 31 1.30 -19.54 12.24
C THR A 31 2.39 -19.73 13.29
N GLY A 32 2.30 -19.02 14.42
CA GLY A 32 3.31 -19.04 15.48
C GLY A 32 4.62 -18.32 15.14
N THR A 33 4.72 -17.70 13.95
CA THR A 33 5.96 -17.07 13.47
C THR A 33 5.70 -15.68 12.88
N TYR A 34 6.65 -14.79 13.14
CA TYR A 34 6.74 -13.51 12.42
C TYR A 34 7.25 -13.78 11.01
N SER A 35 6.61 -13.22 9.99
CA SER A 35 6.93 -13.59 8.62
C SER A 35 6.63 -12.47 7.64
N ALA A 36 7.26 -12.51 6.46
CA ALA A 36 6.96 -11.58 5.36
C ALA A 36 5.49 -11.63 4.91
N PRO A 37 4.83 -12.82 4.79
CA PRO A 37 3.40 -12.88 4.49
C PRO A 37 2.51 -12.18 5.53
N ALA A 38 2.84 -12.27 6.83
CA ALA A 38 2.09 -11.57 7.87
C ALA A 38 2.16 -10.04 7.68
N GLY A 39 3.36 -9.51 7.36
CA GLY A 39 3.55 -8.12 7.00
C GLY A 39 2.76 -7.74 5.74
N GLY A 40 2.78 -8.58 4.72
CA GLY A 40 2.02 -8.39 3.49
C GLY A 40 0.51 -8.30 3.72
N VAL A 41 -0.06 -9.15 4.56
CA VAL A 41 -1.48 -9.10 4.94
C VAL A 41 -1.81 -7.80 5.69
N ALA A 42 -0.96 -7.38 6.63
CA ALA A 42 -1.14 -6.13 7.36
C ALA A 42 -1.16 -4.90 6.43
N LEU A 43 -0.23 -4.84 5.48
CA LEU A 43 -0.18 -3.78 4.49
C LEU A 43 -1.37 -3.85 3.52
N ALA A 44 -1.78 -5.05 3.09
CA ALA A 44 -2.93 -5.24 2.21
C ALA A 44 -4.22 -4.72 2.85
N VAL A 45 -4.47 -5.01 4.13
CA VAL A 45 -5.62 -4.49 4.88
C VAL A 45 -5.63 -2.96 4.91
N LEU A 46 -4.45 -2.33 5.08
CA LEU A 46 -4.33 -0.87 5.05
C LEU A 46 -4.54 -0.26 3.67
N MET A 47 -4.06 -0.93 2.62
CA MET A 47 -4.15 -0.44 1.25
C MET A 47 -5.55 -0.59 0.66
N LEU A 48 -6.29 -1.63 1.07
CA LEU A 48 -7.58 -1.99 0.51
C LEU A 48 -8.58 -0.83 0.47
N PRO A 49 -8.81 -0.06 1.56
CA PRO A 49 -9.73 1.08 1.52
C PRO A 49 -9.31 2.17 0.52
N ILE A 50 -8.00 2.41 0.41
CA ILE A 50 -7.46 3.44 -0.51
C ILE A 50 -7.69 3.01 -1.95
N VAL A 51 -7.39 1.74 -2.27
CA VAL A 51 -7.57 1.20 -3.62
C VAL A 51 -9.03 1.16 -4.01
N VAL A 52 -9.92 0.75 -3.10
CA VAL A 52 -11.38 0.72 -3.36
C VAL A 52 -11.90 2.14 -3.62
N LEU A 53 -11.52 3.11 -2.80
CA LEU A 53 -11.95 4.49 -2.95
C LEU A 53 -11.47 5.10 -4.27
N THR A 54 -10.20 4.93 -4.61
CA THR A 54 -9.64 5.44 -5.87
C THR A 54 -10.24 4.74 -7.09
N ALA A 55 -10.54 3.45 -7.00
CA ALA A 55 -11.22 2.72 -8.07
C ALA A 55 -12.66 3.22 -8.26
N GLU A 56 -13.39 3.45 -7.18
CA GLU A 56 -14.75 4.01 -7.23
C GLU A 56 -14.76 5.41 -7.88
N GLU A 57 -13.86 6.30 -7.45
CA GLU A 57 -13.74 7.64 -8.01
C GLU A 57 -13.37 7.59 -9.50
N SER A 58 -12.43 6.72 -9.88
CA SER A 58 -12.02 6.54 -11.27
C SER A 58 -13.16 6.07 -12.16
N MET A 59 -13.98 5.13 -11.68
CA MET A 59 -15.15 4.65 -12.42
C MET A 59 -16.26 5.71 -12.53
N LYS A 60 -16.40 6.58 -11.52
CA LYS A 60 -17.35 7.71 -11.55
C LYS A 60 -16.96 8.78 -12.55
N MET A 61 -15.67 9.00 -12.78
CA MET A 61 -15.18 9.98 -13.75
C MET A 61 -15.47 9.61 -15.21
N VAL A 62 -15.82 8.36 -15.51
CA VAL A 62 -16.18 7.97 -16.88
C VAL A 62 -17.43 8.74 -17.36
N PRO A 63 -17.37 9.46 -18.51
CA PRO A 63 -18.43 10.32 -18.99
C PRO A 63 -19.77 9.57 -19.14
N LYS A 64 -20.86 10.24 -18.69
CA LYS A 64 -22.21 9.67 -18.79
C LYS A 64 -22.60 9.36 -20.25
N ILE A 65 -22.19 10.22 -21.19
CA ILE A 65 -22.47 10.06 -22.62
C ILE A 65 -22.00 8.70 -23.15
N MET A 66 -20.83 8.22 -22.70
CA MET A 66 -20.34 6.91 -23.12
C MET A 66 -21.21 5.76 -22.56
N LYS A 67 -21.71 5.92 -21.34
CA LYS A 67 -22.60 4.94 -20.70
C LYS A 67 -23.97 4.93 -21.38
N ASP A 68 -24.53 6.11 -21.66
CA ASP A 68 -25.83 6.27 -22.27
C ASP A 68 -25.85 5.80 -23.74
N ALA A 69 -24.78 6.06 -24.49
CA ALA A 69 -24.60 5.52 -25.83
C ALA A 69 -24.60 3.99 -25.86
N ALA A 70 -23.93 3.37 -24.89
CA ALA A 70 -23.90 1.92 -24.77
C ALA A 70 -25.28 1.34 -24.40
N TYR A 71 -26.03 2.00 -23.53
CA TYR A 71 -27.41 1.60 -23.24
C TYR A 71 -28.32 1.76 -24.45
N GLY A 72 -28.13 2.83 -25.25
CA GLY A 72 -28.85 3.04 -26.50
C GLY A 72 -28.58 1.94 -27.55
N MET A 73 -27.40 1.32 -27.52
CA MET A 73 -27.06 0.16 -28.34
C MET A 73 -27.59 -1.17 -27.79
N GLY A 74 -28.37 -1.17 -26.71
CA GLY A 74 -28.96 -2.38 -26.13
C GLY A 74 -28.04 -3.14 -25.17
N CYS A 75 -26.92 -2.55 -24.71
CA CYS A 75 -26.03 -3.20 -23.76
C CYS A 75 -26.67 -3.32 -22.36
N THR A 76 -26.48 -4.46 -21.72
CA THR A 76 -26.86 -4.65 -20.31
C THR A 76 -25.92 -3.88 -19.37
N ARG A 77 -26.36 -3.62 -18.13
CA ARG A 77 -25.55 -2.93 -17.10
C ARG A 77 -24.18 -3.60 -16.90
N ALA A 78 -24.15 -4.91 -16.85
CA ALA A 78 -22.90 -5.66 -16.70
C ALA A 78 -21.96 -5.46 -17.89
N GLN A 79 -22.48 -5.46 -19.10
CA GLN A 79 -21.68 -5.22 -20.32
C GLN A 79 -21.11 -3.81 -20.35
N VAL A 80 -21.89 -2.79 -19.94
CA VAL A 80 -21.42 -1.40 -19.85
C VAL A 80 -20.28 -1.29 -18.85
N ILE A 81 -20.39 -1.90 -17.67
CA ILE A 81 -19.34 -1.89 -16.64
C ILE A 81 -18.07 -2.57 -17.16
N TRP A 82 -18.15 -3.79 -17.64
CA TRP A 82 -16.99 -4.60 -18.02
C TRP A 82 -16.32 -4.15 -19.33
N LYS A 83 -17.10 -3.69 -20.32
CA LYS A 83 -16.57 -3.33 -21.65
C LYS A 83 -16.26 -1.85 -21.82
N ILE A 84 -16.84 -0.97 -21.01
CA ILE A 84 -16.70 0.48 -21.18
C ILE A 84 -16.11 1.12 -19.91
N VAL A 85 -16.78 0.99 -18.76
CA VAL A 85 -16.40 1.71 -17.56
C VAL A 85 -15.05 1.23 -17.01
N LEU A 86 -14.88 -0.08 -16.89
CA LEU A 86 -13.67 -0.66 -16.34
C LEU A 86 -12.42 -0.42 -17.24
N PRO A 87 -12.45 -0.68 -18.56
CA PRO A 87 -11.28 -0.39 -19.39
C PRO A 87 -10.94 1.10 -19.49
N THR A 88 -11.96 1.96 -19.51
CA THR A 88 -11.76 3.42 -19.53
C THR A 88 -11.20 3.95 -18.21
N GLY A 89 -11.64 3.42 -17.08
CA GLY A 89 -11.16 3.79 -15.74
C GLY A 89 -9.84 3.13 -15.34
N LEU A 90 -9.41 2.08 -16.03
CA LEU A 90 -8.26 1.25 -15.66
C LEU A 90 -6.96 2.04 -15.46
N PRO A 91 -6.55 3.00 -16.31
CA PRO A 91 -5.35 3.78 -16.10
C PRO A 91 -5.37 4.58 -14.79
N ALA A 92 -6.53 5.16 -14.45
CA ALA A 92 -6.69 5.91 -13.21
C ALA A 92 -6.72 4.97 -11.98
N ILE A 93 -7.32 3.79 -12.09
CA ILE A 93 -7.29 2.75 -11.05
C ILE A 93 -5.85 2.29 -10.80
N LEU A 94 -5.08 2.01 -11.85
CA LEU A 94 -3.67 1.62 -11.73
C LEU A 94 -2.83 2.70 -11.04
N THR A 95 -3.08 3.96 -11.36
CA THR A 95 -2.44 5.09 -10.68
C THR A 95 -2.76 5.08 -9.18
N GLY A 96 -4.02 4.86 -8.81
CA GLY A 96 -4.43 4.75 -7.41
C GLY A 96 -3.77 3.57 -6.68
N VAL A 97 -3.67 2.41 -7.33
CA VAL A 97 -2.97 1.24 -6.78
C VAL A 97 -1.48 1.55 -6.55
N MET A 98 -0.80 2.16 -7.54
CA MET A 98 0.62 2.52 -7.39
C MET A 98 0.86 3.54 -6.28
N LEU A 99 -0.05 4.52 -6.11
CA LEU A 99 0.01 5.46 -5.00
C LEU A 99 -0.21 4.77 -3.64
N ALA A 100 -1.11 3.80 -3.56
CA ALA A 100 -1.31 2.99 -2.37
C ALA A 100 -0.06 2.17 -2.02
N VAL A 101 0.59 1.56 -3.01
CA VAL A 101 1.87 0.82 -2.83
C VAL A 101 2.98 1.77 -2.37
N ALA A 102 3.12 2.94 -2.99
CA ALA A 102 4.10 3.94 -2.58
C ALA A 102 3.92 4.38 -1.12
N ARG A 103 2.67 4.52 -0.68
CA ARG A 103 2.33 4.82 0.72
C ARG A 103 2.69 3.65 1.64
N ALA A 104 2.31 2.43 1.28
CA ALA A 104 2.58 1.22 2.07
C ALA A 104 4.10 0.96 2.26
N ALA A 105 4.93 1.34 1.28
CA ALA A 105 6.38 1.21 1.37
C ALA A 105 6.99 2.03 2.52
N GLY A 106 6.33 3.10 2.96
CA GLY A 106 6.76 3.92 4.10
C GLY A 106 6.13 3.55 5.45
N GLU A 107 5.22 2.59 5.49
CA GLU A 107 4.52 2.21 6.73
C GLU A 107 5.41 1.34 7.63
N THR A 108 5.65 1.81 8.85
CA THR A 108 6.50 1.12 9.84
C THR A 108 5.68 0.37 10.88
N ALA A 109 4.62 1.01 11.41
CA ALA A 109 3.87 0.49 12.55
C ALA A 109 3.29 -0.92 12.37
N PRO A 110 2.61 -1.28 11.27
CA PRO A 110 2.07 -2.62 11.09
C PRO A 110 3.17 -3.68 10.93
N LEU A 111 4.30 -3.31 10.33
CA LEU A 111 5.41 -4.24 10.10
C LEU A 111 6.16 -4.58 11.38
N LEU A 112 6.23 -3.68 12.35
CA LEU A 112 6.81 -3.96 13.67
C LEU A 112 6.08 -5.08 14.42
N PHE A 113 4.78 -5.22 14.21
CA PHE A 113 3.96 -6.26 14.85
C PHE A 113 3.88 -7.57 14.06
N THR A 114 4.22 -7.58 12.78
CA THR A 114 3.96 -8.73 11.89
C THR A 114 5.18 -9.31 11.23
N ALA A 115 6.12 -8.48 10.74
CA ALA A 115 7.34 -8.91 10.06
C ALA A 115 8.57 -8.83 10.96
N LEU A 116 8.51 -8.02 12.04
CA LEU A 116 9.65 -7.71 12.89
C LEU A 116 10.85 -7.18 12.09
N PHE A 117 12.03 -7.34 12.64
CA PHE A 117 13.29 -6.97 12.02
C PHE A 117 14.27 -8.13 12.09
N SER A 118 14.98 -8.41 11.00
CA SER A 118 16.04 -9.40 10.95
C SER A 118 17.26 -8.80 10.26
N ASN A 119 18.44 -9.09 10.81
CA ASN A 119 19.71 -8.75 10.18
C ASN A 119 20.16 -9.81 9.16
N TYR A 120 19.44 -10.90 9.05
CA TYR A 120 19.76 -12.00 8.12
C TYR A 120 19.10 -11.77 6.76
N TRP A 121 19.77 -12.23 5.72
CA TRP A 121 19.22 -12.24 4.38
C TRP A 121 18.04 -13.20 4.29
N ILE A 122 17.05 -12.84 3.46
CA ILE A 122 15.89 -13.71 3.15
C ILE A 122 16.31 -15.05 2.53
N TYR A 123 17.48 -15.06 1.88
CA TYR A 123 18.04 -16.24 1.22
C TYR A 123 19.07 -16.90 2.14
N HIS A 124 18.74 -18.06 2.69
CA HIS A 124 19.61 -18.83 3.56
C HIS A 124 19.58 -20.30 3.12
N ASP A 125 20.77 -20.93 3.03
CA ASP A 125 20.95 -22.35 2.66
C ASP A 125 20.27 -22.81 1.35
N GLY A 126 20.10 -21.92 0.38
CA GLY A 126 19.49 -22.26 -0.91
C GLY A 126 17.98 -22.10 -0.98
N ASP A 127 17.32 -21.79 0.14
CA ASP A 127 15.88 -21.58 0.22
C ASP A 127 15.49 -20.16 0.63
N LEU A 128 14.32 -19.71 0.13
CA LEU A 128 13.71 -18.45 0.52
C LEU A 128 13.00 -18.60 1.88
N ALA A 129 13.64 -18.12 2.94
CA ALA A 129 13.12 -18.17 4.31
C ALA A 129 12.01 -17.11 4.55
N VAL A 130 10.96 -17.17 3.74
CA VAL A 130 9.84 -16.20 3.76
C VAL A 130 9.04 -16.26 5.06
N MET A 131 9.09 -17.39 5.76
CA MET A 131 8.41 -17.61 7.04
C MET A 131 9.20 -17.11 8.25
N ASN A 132 10.37 -16.52 8.03
CA ASN A 132 11.18 -15.92 9.08
C ASN A 132 10.98 -14.40 9.14
N PRO A 133 11.35 -13.76 10.27
CA PRO A 133 11.34 -12.29 10.37
C PRO A 133 12.11 -11.65 9.22
N THR A 134 11.51 -10.65 8.59
CA THR A 134 12.04 -10.05 7.37
C THR A 134 12.26 -8.57 7.57
N ALA A 135 13.46 -8.10 7.23
CA ALA A 135 13.78 -6.68 7.29
C ALA A 135 13.01 -5.89 6.23
N SER A 136 12.44 -4.75 6.62
CA SER A 136 11.94 -3.73 5.71
C SER A 136 12.73 -2.43 5.92
N LEU A 137 12.87 -1.62 4.86
CA LEU A 137 13.58 -0.33 4.95
C LEU A 137 12.98 0.58 6.01
N ALA A 138 11.65 0.63 6.11
CA ALA A 138 10.96 1.47 7.09
C ALA A 138 11.26 1.05 8.54
N VAL A 139 11.26 -0.26 8.82
CA VAL A 139 11.58 -0.78 10.16
C VAL A 139 13.07 -0.65 10.47
N LEU A 140 13.95 -0.79 9.47
CA LEU A 140 15.39 -0.55 9.62
C LEU A 140 15.67 0.90 10.04
N ILE A 141 15.08 1.88 9.34
CA ILE A 141 15.20 3.30 9.68
C ILE A 141 14.73 3.54 11.11
N TYR A 142 13.59 2.98 11.49
CA TYR A 142 13.04 3.14 12.83
C TYR A 142 13.98 2.58 13.91
N ASN A 143 14.49 1.37 13.73
CA ASN A 143 15.39 0.74 14.69
C ASN A 143 16.72 1.48 14.81
N PHE A 144 17.35 1.85 13.69
CA PHE A 144 18.67 2.46 13.68
C PHE A 144 18.65 3.93 14.10
N SER A 145 17.55 4.65 13.87
CA SER A 145 17.40 6.03 14.33
C SER A 145 17.32 6.16 15.85
N GLY A 146 16.94 5.08 16.55
CA GLY A 146 16.91 5.04 18.03
C GLY A 146 18.18 4.53 18.69
N MET A 147 19.20 4.14 17.91
CA MET A 147 20.45 3.59 18.47
C MET A 147 21.44 4.72 18.79
N PRO A 148 22.23 4.57 19.89
CA PRO A 148 23.18 5.59 20.33
C PRO A 148 24.54 5.54 19.59
N PHE A 149 24.61 4.94 18.41
CA PHE A 149 25.84 4.76 17.62
C PHE A 149 25.78 5.59 16.34
N ASP A 150 26.77 6.46 16.14
CA ASP A 150 26.83 7.38 14.98
C ASP A 150 26.77 6.63 13.64
N ASN A 151 27.48 5.51 13.52
CA ASN A 151 27.48 4.69 12.29
C ASN A 151 26.08 4.16 11.93
N GLN A 152 25.27 3.82 12.94
CA GLN A 152 23.91 3.32 12.71
C GLN A 152 22.97 4.47 12.35
N LEU A 153 23.16 5.63 12.94
CA LEU A 153 22.43 6.84 12.62
C LEU A 153 22.70 7.29 11.18
N GLU A 154 23.95 7.28 10.73
CA GLU A 154 24.32 7.56 9.34
C GLU A 154 23.66 6.57 8.37
N LEU A 155 23.61 5.31 8.73
CA LEU A 155 22.98 4.25 7.93
C LEU A 155 21.45 4.44 7.88
N ALA A 156 20.82 4.91 8.95
CA ALA A 156 19.40 5.29 8.98
C ALA A 156 19.11 6.47 8.04
N TRP A 157 19.98 7.48 8.00
CA TRP A 157 19.86 8.60 7.07
C TRP A 157 20.00 8.17 5.63
N ALA A 158 21.00 7.32 5.32
CA ALA A 158 21.17 6.76 3.97
C ALA A 158 19.97 5.92 3.54
N ALA A 159 19.47 5.04 4.42
CA ALA A 159 18.28 4.22 4.15
C ALA A 159 17.02 5.07 3.94
N SER A 160 16.86 6.16 4.69
CA SER A 160 15.73 7.08 4.51
C SER A 160 15.77 7.78 3.15
N LEU A 161 16.97 8.20 2.70
CA LEU A 161 17.15 8.76 1.36
C LEU A 161 16.76 7.75 0.28
N VAL A 162 17.23 6.50 0.40
CA VAL A 162 16.88 5.42 -0.54
C VAL A 162 15.38 5.18 -0.57
N LEU A 163 14.72 5.13 0.59
CA LEU A 163 13.27 4.95 0.67
C LEU A 163 12.52 6.08 -0.03
N VAL A 164 12.89 7.32 0.22
CA VAL A 164 12.29 8.51 -0.43
C VAL A 164 12.49 8.44 -1.95
N MET A 165 13.68 8.07 -2.41
CA MET A 165 13.94 7.92 -3.84
C MET A 165 13.10 6.82 -4.49
N ILE A 166 12.95 5.66 -3.83
CA ILE A 166 12.08 4.58 -4.32
C ILE A 166 10.63 5.06 -4.42
N VAL A 167 10.10 5.68 -3.38
CA VAL A 167 8.73 6.21 -3.35
C VAL A 167 8.54 7.26 -4.43
N LEU A 168 9.50 8.15 -4.63
CA LEU A 168 9.47 9.18 -5.67
C LEU A 168 9.45 8.57 -7.08
N VAL A 169 10.30 7.58 -7.33
CA VAL A 169 10.33 6.86 -8.62
C VAL A 169 8.98 6.18 -8.87
N ILE A 170 8.42 5.46 -7.90
CA ILE A 170 7.10 4.82 -8.03
C ILE A 170 6.02 5.87 -8.35
N ASN A 171 6.03 7.02 -7.66
CA ASN A 171 5.08 8.11 -7.89
C ASN A 171 5.21 8.71 -9.31
N ILE A 172 6.43 8.91 -9.81
CA ILE A 172 6.67 9.40 -11.18
C ILE A 172 6.17 8.38 -12.20
N LEU A 173 6.54 7.11 -12.03
CA LEU A 173 6.08 6.02 -12.90
C LEU A 173 4.55 5.93 -12.93
N SER A 174 3.91 6.01 -11.77
CA SER A 174 2.44 6.04 -11.64
C SER A 174 1.82 7.14 -12.51
N ARG A 175 2.39 8.34 -12.49
CA ARG A 175 1.89 9.49 -13.28
C ARG A 175 2.13 9.32 -14.77
N VAL A 176 3.23 8.70 -15.17
CA VAL A 176 3.57 8.46 -16.57
C VAL A 176 2.64 7.40 -17.19
N PHE A 177 2.45 6.28 -16.48
CA PHE A 177 1.60 5.18 -16.94
C PHE A 177 0.11 5.45 -16.78
N GLY A 178 -0.28 6.31 -15.83
CA GLY A 178 -1.68 6.65 -15.56
C GLY A 178 -2.30 7.70 -16.49
N LYS A 179 -1.55 8.20 -17.50
CA LYS A 179 -2.12 9.12 -18.49
C LYS A 179 -3.11 8.37 -19.38
N PRO A 180 -4.39 8.80 -19.44
CA PRO A 180 -5.34 8.21 -20.39
C PRO A 180 -4.82 8.47 -21.81
N LYS A 181 -4.80 7.42 -22.62
CA LYS A 181 -4.52 7.52 -24.05
C LYS A 181 -5.83 7.96 -24.75
N TYR A 182 -6.10 9.25 -24.75
CA TYR A 182 -7.11 9.87 -25.62
C TYR A 182 -6.42 10.86 -26.54
#